data_38362ab61203cbef46189b0c5b80e5a1
#
_entry.id   38362ab61203cbef46189b0c5b80e5a1
#
_cell.length_a   1.000
_cell.length_b   1.000
_cell.length_c   1.000
_cell.angle_alpha   90.00
_cell.angle_beta   90.00
_cell.angle_gamma   90.00
#
_symmetry.space_group_name_H-M   'P 1'
#
loop_
_entity.id
_entity.type
_entity.pdbx_description
1 polymer ?
#
loop_
_entity_poly.entity_id
_entity_poly.type
_entity_poly.pdbx_seq_one_letter_code
_entity_poly.pdbx_strand_id
1 'polypeptide(L)'
;MERKLKYDVVVIGGGAAGISAAIGAKKRGQSVVLIERSSCLGGQATNANVASYCGFFTHGAEPKQIIGGVGQMVLDKLAAMGKYNGYRLSTVGNAIVPLDSEALKFVLDELIIENDISVLLYCNLIKAEVEDSKIVMVECVDDVGSIFIEGKTFVDASGDGNLAHLSGAEIIFGNPGGITQMSTNIMRIGNFDIGLKLSPDVIEKAVQAAKKDGFKNLSKDTGIIFKVDQYGYAILPSVQVDSLDCAVLTACEMNTRRQAQEYIQAFRKYIPGMENCILVSTGPKLGIRETRHIVGKYTLSLDEVLNAVKNERGI
;
A
#
# COMPACT_ATOMS: atom_id res chain seq x y z
N MET A 1 10.26 -29.91 -15.07
CA MET A 1 9.04 -29.93 -15.92
C MET A 1 8.58 -28.50 -16.03
N GLU A 2 8.36 -28.01 -17.26
CA GLU A 2 7.90 -26.63 -17.48
C GLU A 2 6.45 -26.48 -17.00
N ARG A 3 6.19 -25.52 -16.10
CA ARG A 3 4.84 -25.27 -15.54
C ARG A 3 4.15 -24.25 -16.43
N LYS A 4 3.10 -24.67 -17.13
CA LYS A 4 2.29 -23.80 -18.01
C LYS A 4 0.88 -23.70 -17.50
N LEU A 5 0.38 -22.47 -17.38
CA LEU A 5 -0.99 -22.15 -16.97
C LEU A 5 -1.65 -21.27 -18.04
N LYS A 6 -2.99 -21.30 -18.08
CA LYS A 6 -3.78 -20.50 -19.01
C LYS A 6 -5.04 -19.99 -18.37
N TYR A 7 -5.27 -18.67 -18.50
CA TYR A 7 -6.43 -17.98 -17.94
C TYR A 7 -6.99 -16.95 -18.91
N ASP A 8 -8.22 -16.52 -18.70
CA ASP A 8 -8.78 -15.40 -19.47
C ASP A 8 -8.16 -14.07 -19.00
N VAL A 9 -7.99 -13.91 -17.69
CA VAL A 9 -7.44 -12.69 -17.08
C VAL A 9 -6.29 -13.04 -16.14
N VAL A 10 -5.13 -12.40 -16.36
CA VAL A 10 -3.94 -12.51 -15.52
C VAL A 10 -3.73 -11.18 -14.83
N VAL A 11 -3.80 -11.16 -13.51
CA VAL A 11 -3.65 -9.94 -12.68
C VAL A 11 -2.31 -10.00 -11.94
N ILE A 12 -1.48 -8.99 -12.12
CA ILE A 12 -0.18 -8.85 -11.47
C ILE A 12 -0.27 -7.86 -10.30
N GLY A 13 -0.14 -8.37 -9.09
CA GLY A 13 -0.18 -7.62 -7.84
C GLY A 13 -1.48 -7.83 -7.06
N GLY A 14 -1.37 -8.29 -5.83
CA GLY A 14 -2.46 -8.60 -4.88
C GLY A 14 -2.86 -7.43 -3.97
N GLY A 15 -2.62 -6.18 -4.39
CA GLY A 15 -3.11 -4.98 -3.71
C GLY A 15 -4.59 -4.71 -3.96
N ALA A 16 -5.10 -3.58 -3.45
CA ALA A 16 -6.51 -3.21 -3.56
C ALA A 16 -7.00 -3.22 -5.03
N ALA A 17 -6.20 -2.71 -5.96
CA ALA A 17 -6.53 -2.69 -7.39
C ALA A 17 -6.62 -4.10 -7.98
N GLY A 18 -5.64 -4.96 -7.68
CA GLY A 18 -5.59 -6.31 -8.23
C GLY A 18 -6.69 -7.21 -7.71
N ILE A 19 -7.00 -7.16 -6.42
CA ILE A 19 -8.11 -7.90 -5.83
C ILE A 19 -9.44 -7.46 -6.46
N SER A 20 -9.62 -6.14 -6.63
CA SER A 20 -10.83 -5.59 -7.26
C SER A 20 -10.95 -6.01 -8.71
N ALA A 21 -9.86 -5.98 -9.47
CA ALA A 21 -9.82 -6.45 -10.86
C ALA A 21 -10.13 -7.95 -10.97
N ALA A 22 -9.53 -8.77 -10.11
CA ALA A 22 -9.73 -10.21 -10.11
C ALA A 22 -11.19 -10.59 -9.80
N ILE A 23 -11.78 -10.00 -8.74
CA ILE A 23 -13.19 -10.23 -8.39
C ILE A 23 -14.11 -9.71 -9.48
N GLY A 24 -13.82 -8.53 -10.05
CA GLY A 24 -14.60 -7.94 -11.15
C GLY A 24 -14.59 -8.82 -12.39
N ALA A 25 -13.46 -9.36 -12.79
CA ALA A 25 -13.32 -10.29 -13.93
C ALA A 25 -14.05 -11.61 -13.65
N LYS A 26 -13.89 -12.18 -12.44
CA LYS A 26 -14.58 -13.42 -12.08
C LYS A 26 -16.11 -13.28 -12.10
N LYS A 27 -16.65 -12.16 -11.62
CA LYS A 27 -18.09 -11.84 -11.70
C LYS A 27 -18.63 -11.75 -13.14
N ARG A 28 -17.75 -11.58 -14.13
CA ARG A 28 -18.06 -11.61 -15.56
C ARG A 28 -17.83 -13.00 -16.18
N GLY A 29 -17.64 -14.05 -15.37
CA GLY A 29 -17.49 -15.44 -15.82
C GLY A 29 -16.11 -15.77 -16.40
N GLN A 30 -15.09 -14.91 -16.16
CA GLN A 30 -13.74 -15.17 -16.66
C GLN A 30 -12.99 -16.13 -15.71
N SER A 31 -12.09 -16.94 -16.26
CA SER A 31 -11.06 -17.62 -15.47
C SER A 31 -9.96 -16.61 -15.12
N VAL A 32 -9.59 -16.54 -13.82
CA VAL A 32 -8.71 -15.49 -13.32
C VAL A 32 -7.58 -16.09 -12.49
N VAL A 33 -6.35 -15.60 -12.69
CA VAL A 33 -5.24 -15.80 -11.77
C VAL A 33 -4.73 -14.46 -11.26
N LEU A 34 -4.51 -14.38 -9.94
CA LEU A 34 -3.91 -13.24 -9.25
C LEU A 34 -2.51 -13.63 -8.76
N ILE A 35 -1.49 -12.89 -9.18
CA ILE A 35 -0.08 -13.16 -8.89
C ILE A 35 0.42 -12.10 -7.91
N GLU A 36 0.95 -12.52 -6.77
CA GLU A 36 1.49 -11.64 -5.74
C GLU A 36 2.86 -12.13 -5.27
N ARG A 37 3.83 -11.21 -5.27
CA ARG A 37 5.21 -11.50 -4.83
C ARG A 37 5.37 -11.65 -3.31
N SER A 38 4.41 -11.14 -2.55
CA SER A 38 4.43 -11.17 -1.08
C SER A 38 3.74 -12.42 -0.53
N SER A 39 3.85 -12.62 0.76
CA SER A 39 3.22 -13.72 1.49
C SER A 39 1.74 -13.50 1.77
N CYS A 40 1.19 -12.31 1.49
CA CYS A 40 -0.20 -11.98 1.75
C CYS A 40 -0.73 -10.96 0.75
N LEU A 41 -2.05 -10.92 0.62
CA LEU A 41 -2.79 -9.92 -0.13
C LEU A 41 -2.90 -8.58 0.64
N GLY A 42 -3.33 -7.51 -0.04
CA GLY A 42 -3.62 -6.20 0.54
C GLY A 42 -2.61 -5.11 0.19
N GLY A 43 -1.48 -5.46 -0.43
CA GLY A 43 -0.49 -4.49 -0.91
C GLY A 43 0.05 -3.59 0.22
N GLN A 44 -0.07 -2.28 0.07
CA GLN A 44 0.47 -1.32 1.05
C GLN A 44 -0.22 -1.42 2.43
N ALA A 45 -1.52 -1.77 2.46
CA ALA A 45 -2.28 -1.85 3.71
C ALA A 45 -1.76 -2.95 4.63
N THR A 46 -1.29 -4.06 4.07
CA THR A 46 -0.79 -5.23 4.82
C THR A 46 0.73 -5.30 4.88
N ASN A 47 1.41 -4.99 3.78
CA ASN A 47 2.86 -5.13 3.68
C ASN A 47 3.64 -3.89 4.14
N ALA A 48 3.02 -2.70 4.21
CA ALA A 48 3.68 -1.48 4.65
C ALA A 48 3.02 -0.83 5.88
N ASN A 49 2.12 -1.55 6.58
CA ASN A 49 1.35 -1.04 7.71
C ASN A 49 0.56 0.26 7.42
N VAL A 50 0.15 0.49 6.17
CA VAL A 50 -0.76 1.59 5.85
C VAL A 50 -2.16 1.21 6.35
N ALA A 51 -2.34 1.27 7.66
CA ALA A 51 -3.51 0.76 8.37
C ALA A 51 -4.72 1.72 8.23
N SER A 52 -4.95 2.22 7.02
CA SER A 52 -6.11 3.08 6.73
C SER A 52 -6.45 3.10 5.24
N TYR A 53 -7.75 3.23 4.94
CA TYR A 53 -8.22 3.65 3.63
C TYR A 53 -8.64 5.13 3.68
N CYS A 54 -8.18 5.88 2.70
CA CYS A 54 -8.64 7.24 2.41
C CYS A 54 -9.35 7.22 1.05
N GLY A 55 -10.37 8.10 0.87
CA GLY A 55 -11.07 8.19 -0.41
C GLY A 55 -12.30 7.30 -0.56
N PHE A 56 -12.71 6.55 0.47
CA PHE A 56 -14.03 5.90 0.49
C PHE A 56 -15.18 6.91 0.57
N PHE A 57 -14.90 8.07 1.14
CA PHE A 57 -15.86 9.13 1.41
C PHE A 57 -15.39 10.45 0.81
N THR A 58 -16.32 11.35 0.53
CA THR A 58 -16.00 12.72 0.15
C THR A 58 -15.25 13.44 1.27
N HIS A 59 -14.51 14.49 0.89
CA HIS A 59 -13.89 15.40 1.84
C HIS A 59 -14.95 16.36 2.43
N GLY A 60 -14.75 16.81 3.68
CA GLY A 60 -15.57 17.85 4.33
C GLY A 60 -16.16 17.43 5.66
N ALA A 61 -17.01 18.29 6.23
CA ALA A 61 -17.61 18.08 7.54
C ALA A 61 -18.66 16.96 7.57
N GLU A 62 -19.32 16.72 6.45
CA GLU A 62 -20.34 15.68 6.27
C GLU A 62 -19.96 14.74 5.12
N PRO A 63 -19.00 13.84 5.34
CA PRO A 63 -18.54 12.93 4.29
C PRO A 63 -19.63 11.99 3.82
N LYS A 64 -19.77 11.85 2.50
CA LYS A 64 -20.64 10.88 1.86
C LYS A 64 -19.83 9.75 1.27
N GLN A 65 -20.26 8.52 1.44
CA GLN A 65 -19.57 7.37 0.84
C GLN A 65 -19.72 7.41 -0.68
N ILE A 66 -18.61 7.24 -1.38
CA ILE A 66 -18.52 7.26 -2.86
C ILE A 66 -17.93 5.97 -3.42
N ILE A 67 -17.29 5.15 -2.61
CA ILE A 67 -16.75 3.85 -3.00
C ILE A 67 -17.70 2.74 -2.54
N GLY A 68 -18.05 1.85 -3.47
CA GLY A 68 -18.83 0.65 -3.25
C GLY A 68 -18.12 -0.60 -3.78
N GLY A 69 -18.90 -1.56 -4.29
CA GLY A 69 -18.39 -2.75 -4.98
C GLY A 69 -17.47 -3.59 -4.09
N VAL A 70 -16.29 -3.94 -4.58
CA VAL A 70 -15.34 -4.79 -3.84
C VAL A 70 -14.85 -4.10 -2.57
N GLY A 71 -14.63 -2.79 -2.60
CA GLY A 71 -14.28 -2.03 -1.39
C GLY A 71 -15.32 -2.20 -0.28
N GLN A 72 -16.63 -2.12 -0.62
CA GLN A 72 -17.70 -2.35 0.34
C GLN A 72 -17.70 -3.78 0.87
N MET A 73 -17.47 -4.80 0.03
CA MET A 73 -17.37 -6.19 0.47
C MET A 73 -16.28 -6.37 1.54
N VAL A 74 -15.15 -5.68 1.40
CA VAL A 74 -14.08 -5.67 2.42
C VAL A 74 -14.58 -5.06 3.72
N LEU A 75 -15.24 -3.90 3.67
CA LEU A 75 -15.76 -3.23 4.87
C LEU A 75 -16.85 -4.06 5.57
N ASP A 76 -17.73 -4.71 4.83
CA ASP A 76 -18.80 -5.57 5.37
C ASP A 76 -18.21 -6.77 6.13
N LYS A 77 -17.18 -7.42 5.58
CA LYS A 77 -16.48 -8.52 6.26
C LYS A 77 -15.73 -8.05 7.51
N LEU A 78 -15.05 -6.90 7.43
CA LEU A 78 -14.40 -6.30 8.60
C LEU A 78 -15.43 -5.93 9.67
N ALA A 79 -16.60 -5.42 9.29
CA ALA A 79 -17.69 -5.12 10.22
C ALA A 79 -18.23 -6.39 10.90
N ALA A 80 -18.41 -7.48 10.15
CA ALA A 80 -18.83 -8.77 10.71
C ALA A 80 -17.83 -9.32 11.74
N MET A 81 -16.54 -8.97 11.62
CA MET A 81 -15.50 -9.30 12.61
C MET A 81 -15.39 -8.26 13.76
N GLY A 82 -16.22 -7.22 13.78
CA GLY A 82 -16.10 -6.11 14.75
C GLY A 82 -14.88 -5.23 14.53
N LYS A 83 -14.28 -5.26 13.33
CA LYS A 83 -13.05 -4.53 12.97
C LYS A 83 -13.30 -3.29 12.10
N TYR A 84 -14.55 -2.99 11.80
CA TYR A 84 -14.97 -1.76 11.12
C TYR A 84 -16.24 -1.20 11.77
N ASN A 85 -16.20 0.07 12.17
CA ASN A 85 -17.29 0.85 12.81
C ASN A 85 -17.38 2.27 12.26
N GLY A 86 -17.08 2.43 10.97
CA GLY A 86 -17.15 3.69 10.28
C GLY A 86 -15.80 4.38 10.10
N TYR A 87 -15.87 5.66 9.75
CA TYR A 87 -14.68 6.48 9.51
C TYR A 87 -14.38 7.40 10.69
N ARG A 88 -13.16 7.94 10.70
CA ARG A 88 -12.75 9.04 11.59
C ARG A 88 -12.43 10.28 10.76
N LEU A 89 -12.89 11.45 11.19
CA LEU A 89 -12.50 12.71 10.56
C LEU A 89 -11.11 13.14 11.04
N SER A 90 -10.25 13.46 10.09
CA SER A 90 -9.00 14.16 10.36
C SER A 90 -9.26 15.65 10.59
N THR A 91 -8.29 16.35 11.18
CA THR A 91 -8.36 17.81 11.40
C THR A 91 -8.49 18.62 10.11
N VAL A 92 -8.13 18.03 8.98
CA VAL A 92 -8.22 18.65 7.65
C VAL A 92 -9.43 18.16 6.84
N GLY A 93 -10.40 17.46 7.46
CA GLY A 93 -11.65 17.06 6.81
C GLY A 93 -11.59 15.77 5.98
N ASN A 94 -10.49 15.00 6.06
CA ASN A 94 -10.44 13.68 5.42
C ASN A 94 -11.17 12.65 6.28
N ALA A 95 -12.08 11.91 5.67
CA ALA A 95 -12.68 10.72 6.27
C ALA A 95 -11.74 9.52 6.08
N ILE A 96 -11.19 9.04 7.17
CA ILE A 96 -10.21 7.95 7.21
C ILE A 96 -10.89 6.71 7.79
N VAL A 97 -10.82 5.59 7.08
CA VAL A 97 -11.25 4.27 7.56
C VAL A 97 -10.06 3.57 8.20
N PRO A 98 -10.01 3.42 9.53
CA PRO A 98 -8.94 2.68 10.19
C PRO A 98 -9.01 1.19 9.84
N LEU A 99 -7.86 0.54 9.69
CA LEU A 99 -7.76 -0.87 9.32
C LEU A 99 -6.86 -1.62 10.32
N ASP A 100 -7.34 -2.76 10.77
CA ASP A 100 -6.49 -3.79 11.36
C ASP A 100 -5.87 -4.60 10.21
N SER A 101 -4.56 -4.52 10.02
CA SER A 101 -3.88 -5.18 8.90
C SER A 101 -3.96 -6.71 8.97
N GLU A 102 -4.02 -7.30 10.16
CA GLU A 102 -4.15 -8.76 10.29
C GLU A 102 -5.58 -9.23 9.96
N ALA A 103 -6.60 -8.53 10.46
CA ALA A 103 -7.98 -8.79 10.05
C ALA A 103 -8.18 -8.59 8.55
N LEU A 104 -7.52 -7.58 7.97
CA LEU A 104 -7.60 -7.32 6.53
C LEU A 104 -7.00 -8.47 5.71
N LYS A 105 -5.84 -9.04 6.09
CA LYS A 105 -5.27 -10.20 5.42
C LYS A 105 -6.28 -11.34 5.33
N PHE A 106 -6.86 -11.71 6.48
CA PHE A 106 -7.86 -12.76 6.57
C PHE A 106 -9.09 -12.48 5.69
N VAL A 107 -9.63 -11.25 5.76
CA VAL A 107 -10.80 -10.85 4.95
C VAL A 107 -10.52 -10.94 3.45
N LEU A 108 -9.32 -10.57 3.02
CA LEU A 108 -8.94 -10.65 1.61
C LEU A 108 -8.77 -12.08 1.12
N ASP A 109 -8.21 -12.95 1.94
CA ASP A 109 -8.10 -14.40 1.64
C ASP A 109 -9.50 -15.01 1.50
N GLU A 110 -10.41 -14.74 2.44
CA GLU A 110 -11.80 -15.22 2.37
C GLU A 110 -12.53 -14.71 1.11
N LEU A 111 -12.35 -13.43 0.75
CA LEU A 111 -12.97 -12.87 -0.46
C LEU A 111 -12.47 -13.57 -1.74
N ILE A 112 -11.21 -13.91 -1.80
CA ILE A 112 -10.62 -14.61 -2.94
C ILE A 112 -11.14 -16.06 -3.01
N ILE A 113 -11.18 -16.74 -1.87
CA ILE A 113 -11.69 -18.13 -1.76
C ILE A 113 -13.17 -18.20 -2.15
N GLU A 114 -14.00 -17.32 -1.57
CA GLU A 114 -15.45 -17.28 -1.85
C GLU A 114 -15.78 -16.95 -3.32
N ASN A 115 -14.90 -16.22 -4.00
CA ASN A 115 -15.06 -15.91 -5.42
C ASN A 115 -14.36 -16.95 -6.34
N ASP A 116 -13.79 -18.03 -5.81
CA ASP A 116 -13.11 -19.08 -6.58
C ASP A 116 -12.07 -18.50 -7.55
N ILE A 117 -11.15 -17.65 -7.04
CA ILE A 117 -10.08 -17.03 -7.80
C ILE A 117 -8.77 -17.76 -7.50
N SER A 118 -8.05 -18.17 -8.54
CA SER A 118 -6.70 -18.74 -8.38
C SER A 118 -5.72 -17.66 -7.94
N VAL A 119 -4.95 -17.92 -6.87
CA VAL A 119 -3.92 -17.02 -6.36
C VAL A 119 -2.57 -17.73 -6.29
N LEU A 120 -1.53 -17.04 -6.69
CA LEU A 120 -0.14 -17.47 -6.55
C LEU A 120 0.60 -16.40 -5.70
N LEU A 121 0.75 -16.69 -4.40
CA LEU A 121 1.61 -15.92 -3.50
C LEU A 121 3.07 -16.35 -3.67
N TYR A 122 4.03 -15.53 -3.20
CA TYR A 122 5.48 -15.78 -3.37
C TYR A 122 5.90 -15.94 -4.84
N CYS A 123 5.13 -15.38 -5.75
CA CYS A 123 5.32 -15.54 -7.18
C CYS A 123 5.72 -14.19 -7.81
N ASN A 124 6.94 -14.10 -8.32
CA ASN A 124 7.50 -12.87 -8.88
C ASN A 124 7.38 -12.86 -10.40
N LEU A 125 6.82 -11.80 -10.96
CA LEU A 125 6.87 -11.53 -12.40
C LEU A 125 8.30 -11.16 -12.80
N ILE A 126 8.86 -11.84 -13.81
CA ILE A 126 10.21 -11.60 -14.31
C ILE A 126 10.27 -11.24 -15.80
N LYS A 127 9.24 -11.58 -16.60
CA LYS A 127 9.20 -11.28 -18.02
C LYS A 127 7.78 -11.18 -18.53
N ALA A 128 7.56 -10.34 -19.53
CA ALA A 128 6.34 -10.31 -20.35
C ALA A 128 6.70 -10.58 -21.80
N GLU A 129 5.95 -11.45 -22.46
CA GLU A 129 6.08 -11.73 -23.88
C GLU A 129 5.03 -10.94 -24.63
N VAL A 130 5.48 -10.20 -25.65
CA VAL A 130 4.63 -9.28 -26.41
C VAL A 130 4.68 -9.67 -27.89
N GLU A 131 3.52 -9.91 -28.48
CA GLU A 131 3.32 -10.14 -29.90
C GLU A 131 2.34 -9.12 -30.44
N ASP A 132 2.63 -8.51 -31.57
CA ASP A 132 1.77 -7.51 -32.24
C ASP A 132 1.24 -6.43 -31.24
N SER A 133 2.11 -5.91 -30.39
CA SER A 133 1.77 -4.90 -29.35
C SER A 133 0.76 -5.39 -28.30
N LYS A 134 0.64 -6.70 -28.11
CA LYS A 134 -0.21 -7.34 -27.09
C LYS A 134 0.63 -8.26 -26.20
N ILE A 135 0.44 -8.20 -24.91
CA ILE A 135 1.00 -9.19 -24.00
C ILE A 135 0.25 -10.50 -24.24
N VAL A 136 0.97 -11.58 -24.53
CA VAL A 136 0.40 -12.92 -24.76
C VAL A 136 0.71 -13.87 -23.62
N MET A 137 1.83 -13.68 -22.94
CA MET A 137 2.29 -14.53 -21.85
C MET A 137 3.14 -13.74 -20.86
N VAL A 138 3.15 -14.18 -19.62
CA VAL A 138 4.11 -13.73 -18.61
C VAL A 138 4.88 -14.91 -18.06
N GLU A 139 6.17 -14.68 -17.76
CA GLU A 139 6.99 -15.59 -16.99
C GLU A 139 7.10 -15.08 -15.56
N CYS A 140 6.72 -15.93 -14.64
CA CYS A 140 6.86 -15.72 -13.21
C CYS A 140 7.79 -16.75 -12.61
N VAL A 141 8.35 -16.49 -11.43
CA VAL A 141 9.25 -17.41 -10.73
C VAL A 141 8.84 -17.54 -9.26
N ASP A 142 8.90 -18.74 -8.76
CA ASP A 142 8.87 -19.09 -7.34
C ASP A 142 10.11 -19.93 -6.98
N ASP A 143 10.18 -20.45 -5.75
CA ASP A 143 11.34 -21.24 -5.27
C ASP A 143 11.53 -22.57 -6.01
N VAL A 144 10.56 -23.01 -6.81
CA VAL A 144 10.63 -24.25 -7.61
C VAL A 144 11.13 -23.98 -9.04
N GLY A 145 11.02 -22.74 -9.52
CA GLY A 145 11.44 -22.34 -10.86
C GLY A 145 10.39 -21.55 -11.63
N SER A 146 10.50 -21.51 -12.96
CA SER A 146 9.62 -20.70 -13.81
C SER A 146 8.21 -21.27 -13.96
N ILE A 147 7.26 -20.36 -14.05
CA ILE A 147 5.84 -20.59 -14.38
C ILE A 147 5.51 -19.68 -15.56
N PHE A 148 5.05 -20.25 -16.64
CA PHE A 148 4.59 -19.53 -17.84
C PHE A 148 3.07 -19.44 -17.84
N ILE A 149 2.54 -18.21 -17.92
CA ILE A 149 1.09 -17.98 -17.79
C ILE A 149 0.59 -17.23 -19.00
N GLU A 150 -0.18 -17.94 -19.82
CA GLU A 150 -0.89 -17.36 -20.97
C GLU A 150 -2.19 -16.68 -20.53
N GLY A 151 -2.53 -15.57 -21.16
CA GLY A 151 -3.74 -14.82 -20.87
C GLY A 151 -4.34 -14.12 -22.10
N LYS A 152 -5.65 -13.90 -22.07
CA LYS A 152 -6.32 -13.05 -23.07
C LYS A 152 -6.24 -11.57 -22.69
N THR A 153 -6.20 -11.28 -21.40
CA THR A 153 -6.11 -9.93 -20.82
C THR A 153 -5.15 -9.94 -19.63
N PHE A 154 -4.33 -8.90 -19.57
CA PHE A 154 -3.37 -8.71 -18.47
C PHE A 154 -3.66 -7.40 -17.77
N VAL A 155 -3.63 -7.42 -16.43
CA VAL A 155 -3.86 -6.25 -15.58
C VAL A 155 -2.60 -5.98 -14.77
N ASP A 156 -1.99 -4.81 -14.94
CA ASP A 156 -0.92 -4.34 -14.07
C ASP A 156 -1.50 -3.67 -12.83
N ALA A 157 -1.48 -4.37 -11.72
CA ALA A 157 -1.84 -3.89 -10.39
C ALA A 157 -0.64 -3.99 -9.42
N SER A 158 0.58 -4.05 -9.95
CA SER A 158 1.82 -4.27 -9.20
C SER A 158 2.21 -3.10 -8.27
N GLY A 159 1.58 -1.94 -8.45
CA GLY A 159 1.86 -0.71 -7.71
C GLY A 159 3.03 0.10 -8.27
N ASP A 160 3.97 -0.58 -8.92
CA ASP A 160 5.20 0.01 -9.47
C ASP A 160 5.26 -0.07 -11.01
N GLY A 161 4.16 -0.43 -11.70
CA GLY A 161 4.10 -0.57 -13.15
C GLY A 161 5.04 -1.66 -13.69
N ASN A 162 5.18 -2.77 -12.96
CA ASN A 162 6.16 -3.81 -13.30
C ASN A 162 5.82 -4.52 -14.60
N LEU A 163 4.55 -4.86 -14.82
CA LEU A 163 4.13 -5.52 -16.06
C LEU A 163 4.28 -4.57 -17.25
N ALA A 164 3.88 -3.31 -17.10
CA ALA A 164 4.04 -2.29 -18.13
C ALA A 164 5.51 -2.10 -18.51
N HIS A 165 6.39 -1.98 -17.52
CA HIS A 165 7.83 -1.87 -17.73
C HIS A 165 8.40 -3.07 -18.49
N LEU A 166 8.07 -4.29 -18.05
CA LEU A 166 8.57 -5.52 -18.67
C LEU A 166 7.98 -5.79 -20.06
N SER A 167 6.83 -5.19 -20.36
CA SER A 167 6.22 -5.26 -21.70
C SER A 167 6.73 -4.18 -22.67
N GLY A 168 7.65 -3.31 -22.23
CA GLY A 168 8.20 -2.24 -23.05
C GLY A 168 7.29 -1.02 -23.20
N ALA A 169 6.27 -0.86 -22.35
CA ALA A 169 5.46 0.34 -22.33
C ALA A 169 6.29 1.56 -21.88
N GLU A 170 5.98 2.72 -22.44
CA GLU A 170 6.63 3.97 -22.01
C GLU A 170 6.26 4.32 -20.58
N ILE A 171 7.29 4.67 -19.79
CA ILE A 171 7.14 5.01 -18.38
C ILE A 171 7.92 6.28 -18.03
N ILE A 172 7.44 7.02 -17.03
CA ILE A 172 8.13 8.12 -16.38
C ILE A 172 8.37 7.71 -14.93
N PHE A 173 9.51 8.04 -14.35
CA PHE A 173 9.83 7.77 -12.95
C PHE A 173 9.73 9.05 -12.12
N GLY A 174 8.85 9.06 -11.11
CA GLY A 174 8.60 10.24 -10.29
C GLY A 174 7.99 11.42 -11.06
N ASN A 175 8.21 12.64 -10.56
CA ASN A 175 7.80 13.85 -11.24
C ASN A 175 8.70 14.16 -12.46
N PRO A 176 8.44 15.22 -13.23
CA PRO A 176 9.28 15.61 -14.39
C PRO A 176 10.76 15.82 -14.06
N GLY A 177 11.11 16.04 -12.79
CA GLY A 177 12.51 16.13 -12.32
C GLY A 177 13.09 14.80 -11.85
N GLY A 178 12.37 13.67 -11.99
CA GLY A 178 12.79 12.36 -11.49
C GLY A 178 12.68 12.19 -9.97
N ILE A 179 12.03 13.13 -9.28
CA ILE A 179 11.88 13.11 -7.82
C ILE A 179 10.57 12.44 -7.46
N THR A 180 10.63 11.43 -6.59
CA THR A 180 9.46 10.71 -6.06
C THR A 180 8.99 11.31 -4.74
N GLN A 181 7.78 11.01 -4.33
CA GLN A 181 7.29 11.33 -2.99
C GLN A 181 8.04 10.52 -1.93
N MET A 182 8.28 11.14 -0.76
CA MET A 182 8.94 10.47 0.37
C MET A 182 8.20 9.19 0.76
N SER A 183 8.92 8.10 0.74
CA SER A 183 8.48 6.78 1.20
C SER A 183 8.57 6.69 2.73
N THR A 184 7.73 5.86 3.34
CA THR A 184 7.62 5.79 4.81
C THR A 184 7.60 4.34 5.28
N ASN A 185 8.38 4.04 6.31
CA ASN A 185 8.27 2.77 7.03
C ASN A 185 7.43 3.00 8.29
N ILE A 186 6.17 2.60 8.27
CA ILE A 186 5.23 2.87 9.36
C ILE A 186 5.56 1.99 10.57
N MET A 187 5.75 2.63 11.71
CA MET A 187 6.01 2.00 13.00
C MET A 187 4.68 1.63 13.68
N ARG A 188 4.52 0.39 14.09
CA ARG A 188 3.46 -0.03 15.01
C ARG A 188 4.00 0.00 16.43
N ILE A 189 3.38 0.81 17.28
CA ILE A 189 3.82 1.10 18.65
C ILE A 189 2.78 0.55 19.62
N GLY A 190 3.22 -0.10 20.67
CA GLY A 190 2.38 -0.62 21.74
C GLY A 190 2.88 -0.22 23.13
N ASN A 191 2.20 -0.70 24.16
CA ASN A 191 2.53 -0.52 25.56
C ASN A 191 2.60 0.96 25.99
N PHE A 192 1.56 1.72 25.64
CA PHE A 192 1.33 3.08 26.11
C PHE A 192 -0.18 3.31 26.28
N ASP A 193 -0.57 4.32 27.05
CA ASP A 193 -1.99 4.64 27.19
C ASP A 193 -2.59 5.09 25.85
N ILE A 194 -3.52 4.29 25.33
CA ILE A 194 -4.17 4.59 24.06
C ILE A 194 -5.01 5.88 24.12
N GLY A 195 -5.40 6.33 25.30
CA GLY A 195 -6.05 7.62 25.54
C GLY A 195 -5.12 8.84 25.40
N LEU A 196 -3.80 8.65 25.45
CA LEU A 196 -2.82 9.73 25.39
C LEU A 196 -2.97 10.55 24.10
N LYS A 197 -3.04 11.88 24.23
CA LYS A 197 -3.13 12.80 23.08
C LYS A 197 -1.75 12.98 22.44
N LEU A 198 -1.55 12.41 21.28
CA LEU A 198 -0.31 12.49 20.50
C LEU A 198 -0.52 13.44 19.30
N SER A 199 -0.63 14.74 19.59
CA SER A 199 -0.73 15.77 18.55
C SER A 199 0.61 15.94 17.81
N PRO A 200 0.61 16.50 16.60
CA PRO A 200 1.83 16.85 15.88
C PRO A 200 2.81 17.69 16.71
N ASP A 201 2.31 18.64 17.51
CA ASP A 201 3.14 19.50 18.38
C ASP A 201 3.84 18.72 19.50
N VAL A 202 3.19 17.70 20.07
CA VAL A 202 3.81 16.84 21.10
C VAL A 202 4.95 16.04 20.47
N ILE A 203 4.73 15.51 19.27
CA ILE A 203 5.74 14.76 18.54
C ILE A 203 6.91 15.68 18.17
N GLU A 204 6.63 16.86 17.65
CA GLU A 204 7.65 17.83 17.25
C GLU A 204 8.55 18.22 18.43
N LYS A 205 7.97 18.57 19.58
CA LYS A 205 8.75 18.88 20.78
C LYS A 205 9.67 17.74 21.20
N ALA A 206 9.18 16.52 21.18
CA ALA A 206 9.97 15.34 21.52
C ALA A 206 11.13 15.12 20.54
N VAL A 207 10.85 15.25 19.23
CA VAL A 207 11.86 15.10 18.17
C VAL A 207 12.92 16.20 18.26
N GLN A 208 12.52 17.44 18.48
CA GLN A 208 13.46 18.57 18.63
C GLN A 208 14.36 18.41 19.87
N ALA A 209 13.80 17.92 20.98
CA ALA A 209 14.59 17.61 22.18
C ALA A 209 15.59 16.47 21.91
N ALA A 210 15.15 15.41 21.23
CA ALA A 210 16.02 14.30 20.84
C ALA A 210 17.16 14.73 19.90
N LYS A 211 16.89 15.58 18.92
CA LYS A 211 17.92 16.13 18.02
C LYS A 211 18.97 16.95 18.80
N LYS A 212 18.55 17.76 19.77
CA LYS A 212 19.47 18.49 20.66
C LYS A 212 20.35 17.56 21.48
N ASP A 213 19.84 16.40 21.86
CA ASP A 213 20.58 15.36 22.59
C ASP A 213 21.41 14.44 21.68
N GLY A 214 21.54 14.78 20.40
CA GLY A 214 22.45 14.11 19.47
C GLY A 214 21.85 12.93 18.69
N PHE A 215 20.53 12.74 18.66
CA PHE A 215 19.86 11.79 17.76
C PHE A 215 20.00 12.27 16.32
N LYS A 216 20.53 11.41 15.43
CA LYS A 216 20.95 11.84 14.08
C LYS A 216 20.05 11.34 12.95
N ASN A 217 19.24 10.30 13.20
CA ASN A 217 18.47 9.62 12.14
C ASN A 217 16.97 9.96 12.19
N LEU A 218 16.57 11.04 12.83
CA LEU A 218 15.17 11.48 12.85
C LEU A 218 14.88 12.30 11.59
N SER A 219 14.30 11.67 10.58
CA SER A 219 14.10 12.25 9.23
C SER A 219 13.03 13.33 9.18
N LYS A 220 12.03 13.26 10.05
CA LYS A 220 10.94 14.24 10.15
C LYS A 220 10.94 14.88 11.54
N ASP A 221 10.64 16.18 11.60
CA ASP A 221 10.48 16.90 12.85
C ASP A 221 9.13 16.63 13.51
N THR A 222 8.10 16.44 12.70
CA THR A 222 6.74 16.16 13.14
C THR A 222 6.09 15.10 12.29
N GLY A 223 4.96 14.57 12.73
CA GLY A 223 4.21 13.56 12.02
C GLY A 223 2.90 13.19 12.71
N ILE A 224 2.33 12.08 12.26
CA ILE A 224 1.04 11.60 12.76
C ILE A 224 1.25 10.23 13.40
N ILE A 225 0.66 10.05 14.59
CA ILE A 225 0.44 8.72 15.18
C ILE A 225 -1.06 8.51 15.25
N PHE A 226 -1.59 7.69 14.35
CA PHE A 226 -3.00 7.31 14.41
C PHE A 226 -3.18 5.99 15.14
N LYS A 227 -4.33 5.79 15.76
CA LYS A 227 -4.58 4.67 16.66
C LYS A 227 -5.56 3.71 16.04
N VAL A 228 -5.22 2.41 16.08
CA VAL A 228 -6.10 1.32 15.71
C VAL A 228 -6.02 0.28 16.82
N ASP A 229 -7.17 -0.07 17.41
CA ASP A 229 -7.25 -0.91 18.59
C ASP A 229 -6.34 -0.37 19.72
N GLN A 230 -5.41 -1.20 20.20
CA GLN A 230 -4.47 -0.87 21.27
C GLN A 230 -3.11 -0.36 20.77
N TYR A 231 -2.98 -0.10 19.46
CA TYR A 231 -1.71 0.29 18.84
C TYR A 231 -1.74 1.69 18.26
N GLY A 232 -0.57 2.35 18.30
CA GLY A 232 -0.29 3.55 17.53
C GLY A 232 0.47 3.22 16.25
N TYR A 233 0.11 3.84 15.14
CA TYR A 233 0.80 3.73 13.85
C TYR A 233 1.46 5.08 13.55
N ALA A 234 2.78 5.13 13.67
CA ALA A 234 3.56 6.36 13.49
C ALA A 234 4.10 6.46 12.06
N ILE A 235 3.72 7.55 11.37
CA ILE A 235 4.13 7.84 9.98
C ILE A 235 5.33 8.78 10.02
N LEU A 236 6.47 8.33 10.54
CA LEU A 236 7.66 9.15 10.81
C LEU A 236 8.90 8.70 10.04
N PRO A 237 9.41 7.46 10.17
CA PRO A 237 10.58 7.03 9.42
C PRO A 237 10.37 7.20 7.92
N SER A 238 11.19 8.02 7.28
CA SER A 238 10.99 8.37 5.87
C SER A 238 12.30 8.48 5.13
N VAL A 239 12.25 8.17 3.83
CA VAL A 239 13.38 8.18 2.93
C VAL A 239 12.94 8.46 1.50
N GLN A 240 13.80 9.13 0.72
CA GLN A 240 13.63 9.27 -0.71
C GLN A 240 13.98 7.93 -1.38
N VAL A 241 13.10 7.46 -2.29
CA VAL A 241 13.35 6.29 -3.14
C VAL A 241 13.46 6.79 -4.59
N ASP A 242 14.66 6.83 -5.10
CA ASP A 242 14.99 7.33 -6.44
C ASP A 242 15.20 6.21 -7.47
N SER A 243 15.19 4.95 -7.02
CA SER A 243 15.32 3.78 -7.87
C SER A 243 14.65 2.56 -7.23
N LEU A 244 14.18 1.62 -8.06
CA LEU A 244 13.72 0.30 -7.65
C LEU A 244 14.85 -0.75 -7.63
N ASP A 245 16.09 -0.32 -7.80
CA ASP A 245 17.25 -1.20 -7.65
C ASP A 245 17.32 -1.79 -6.24
N CYS A 246 17.64 -3.07 -6.14
CA CYS A 246 17.63 -3.78 -4.86
C CYS A 246 18.66 -3.22 -3.85
N ALA A 247 19.80 -2.71 -4.29
CA ALA A 247 20.80 -2.11 -3.41
C ALA A 247 20.27 -0.79 -2.81
N VAL A 248 19.59 0.05 -3.62
CA VAL A 248 18.94 1.28 -3.17
C VAL A 248 17.84 0.97 -2.17
N LEU A 249 16.94 0.04 -2.50
CA LEU A 249 15.84 -0.35 -1.60
C LEU A 249 16.37 -0.97 -0.31
N THR A 250 17.43 -1.76 -0.35
CA THR A 250 18.08 -2.32 0.84
C THR A 250 18.59 -1.21 1.77
N ALA A 251 19.29 -0.22 1.21
CA ALA A 251 19.77 0.92 1.98
C ALA A 251 18.61 1.73 2.61
N CYS A 252 17.53 1.95 1.87
CA CYS A 252 16.33 2.63 2.35
C CYS A 252 15.66 1.87 3.51
N GLU A 253 15.50 0.56 3.39
CA GLU A 253 14.95 -0.32 4.42
C GLU A 253 15.77 -0.29 5.70
N MET A 254 17.11 -0.45 5.59
CA MET A 254 18.00 -0.41 6.73
C MET A 254 18.02 0.97 7.41
N ASN A 255 18.00 2.04 6.63
CA ASN A 255 17.94 3.41 7.14
C ASN A 255 16.65 3.66 7.92
N THR A 256 15.49 3.34 7.35
CA THR A 256 14.20 3.57 8.02
C THR A 256 14.02 2.73 9.28
N ARG A 257 14.56 1.51 9.34
CA ARG A 257 14.58 0.72 10.59
C ARG A 257 15.45 1.37 11.68
N ARG A 258 16.60 1.96 11.30
CA ARG A 258 17.42 2.74 12.25
C ARG A 258 16.67 3.96 12.75
N GLN A 259 16.01 4.70 11.88
CA GLN A 259 15.13 5.81 12.27
C GLN A 259 14.06 5.36 13.26
N ALA A 260 13.38 4.24 12.99
CA ALA A 260 12.33 3.71 13.87
C ALA A 260 12.84 3.46 15.31
N GLN A 261 14.04 2.93 15.46
CA GLN A 261 14.66 2.74 16.78
C GLN A 261 14.94 4.07 17.50
N GLU A 262 15.43 5.08 16.77
CA GLU A 262 15.65 6.40 17.37
C GLU A 262 14.33 7.10 17.75
N TYR A 263 13.29 7.01 16.92
CA TYR A 263 11.97 7.57 17.27
C TYR A 263 11.39 6.93 18.53
N ILE A 264 11.48 5.60 18.69
CA ILE A 264 11.02 4.92 19.91
C ILE A 264 11.80 5.42 21.15
N GLN A 265 13.12 5.57 21.05
CA GLN A 265 13.94 6.10 22.14
C GLN A 265 13.57 7.56 22.48
N ALA A 266 13.34 8.39 21.46
CA ALA A 266 12.89 9.77 21.64
C ALA A 266 11.52 9.83 22.33
N PHE A 267 10.56 8.99 21.92
CA PHE A 267 9.23 8.95 22.53
C PHE A 267 9.30 8.53 23.99
N ARG A 268 10.07 7.49 24.32
CA ARG A 268 10.29 7.05 25.71
C ARG A 268 10.87 8.14 26.59
N LYS A 269 11.78 8.93 26.04
CA LYS A 269 12.51 9.94 26.80
C LYS A 269 11.75 11.26 26.95
N TYR A 270 10.96 11.66 25.94
CA TYR A 270 10.44 13.02 25.84
C TYR A 270 8.92 13.12 25.78
N ILE A 271 8.17 12.01 25.68
CA ILE A 271 6.71 12.05 25.70
C ILE A 271 6.20 11.41 27.00
N PRO A 272 5.68 12.21 27.97
CA PRO A 272 5.08 11.67 29.17
C PRO A 272 3.96 10.67 28.85
N GLY A 273 4.00 9.49 29.49
CA GLY A 273 3.08 8.38 29.25
C GLY A 273 3.53 7.41 28.13
N MET A 274 4.69 7.65 27.50
CA MET A 274 5.31 6.72 26.54
C MET A 274 6.63 6.11 27.04
N GLU A 275 6.97 6.25 28.32
CA GLU A 275 8.25 5.78 28.89
C GLU A 275 8.49 4.29 28.63
N ASN A 276 7.44 3.50 28.62
CA ASN A 276 7.48 2.06 28.42
C ASN A 276 6.99 1.61 27.02
N CYS A 277 6.77 2.54 26.09
CA CYS A 277 6.29 2.16 24.75
C CYS A 277 7.28 1.24 24.05
N ILE A 278 6.76 0.34 23.22
CA ILE A 278 7.56 -0.62 22.46
C ILE A 278 7.33 -0.47 20.97
N LEU A 279 8.35 -0.71 20.18
CA LEU A 279 8.22 -0.93 18.76
C LEU A 279 7.73 -2.37 18.56
N VAL A 280 6.46 -2.54 18.24
CA VAL A 280 5.85 -3.87 17.98
C VAL A 280 6.32 -4.40 16.65
N SER A 281 6.28 -3.58 15.60
CA SER A 281 6.79 -3.89 14.27
C SER A 281 7.01 -2.61 13.46
N THR A 282 7.80 -2.73 12.41
CA THR A 282 7.73 -1.86 11.23
C THR A 282 6.94 -2.56 10.14
N GLY A 283 6.57 -1.87 9.09
CA GLY A 283 6.02 -2.55 7.89
C GLY A 283 7.00 -3.62 7.41
N PRO A 284 6.52 -4.80 7.00
CA PRO A 284 7.37 -5.83 6.36
C PRO A 284 8.16 -5.31 5.16
N LYS A 285 7.60 -4.31 4.47
CA LYS A 285 8.22 -3.57 3.37
C LYS A 285 8.07 -2.08 3.59
N LEU A 286 9.02 -1.31 3.06
CA LEU A 286 8.89 0.14 2.94
C LEU A 286 7.62 0.50 2.17
N GLY A 287 6.84 1.42 2.70
CA GLY A 287 5.68 2.00 2.03
C GLY A 287 6.13 2.96 0.94
N ILE A 288 6.46 2.42 -0.23
CA ILE A 288 6.86 3.20 -1.39
C ILE A 288 5.62 3.91 -1.93
N ARG A 289 5.70 5.23 -2.04
CA ARG A 289 4.55 6.07 -2.34
C ARG A 289 4.41 6.37 -3.83
N GLU A 290 5.52 6.49 -4.52
CA GLU A 290 5.59 6.86 -5.93
C GLU A 290 6.83 6.25 -6.57
N THR A 291 6.69 5.74 -7.80
CA THR A 291 7.79 5.22 -8.62
C THR A 291 7.51 5.48 -10.10
N ARG A 292 7.12 4.45 -10.87
CA ARG A 292 6.83 4.54 -12.30
C ARG A 292 5.39 4.98 -12.54
N HIS A 293 5.25 5.91 -13.47
CA HIS A 293 3.98 6.30 -14.08
C HIS A 293 3.96 5.80 -15.52
N ILE A 294 2.91 5.07 -15.87
CA ILE A 294 2.71 4.56 -17.23
C ILE A 294 2.24 5.72 -18.10
N VAL A 295 2.88 5.96 -19.25
CA VAL A 295 2.41 6.91 -20.25
C VAL A 295 1.21 6.30 -20.95
N GLY A 296 0.02 6.61 -20.44
CA GLY A 296 -1.25 6.09 -20.95
C GLY A 296 -1.79 6.88 -22.13
N LYS A 297 -2.84 6.36 -22.76
CA LYS A 297 -3.58 7.07 -23.83
C LYS A 297 -4.23 8.36 -23.34
N TYR A 298 -4.42 8.51 -22.03
CA TYR A 298 -5.01 9.65 -21.38
C TYR A 298 -4.33 9.86 -20.01
N THR A 299 -4.03 11.11 -19.69
CA THR A 299 -3.52 11.51 -18.39
C THR A 299 -4.48 12.52 -17.79
N LEU A 300 -5.00 12.22 -16.59
CA LEU A 300 -5.86 13.13 -15.84
C LEU A 300 -5.08 14.40 -15.47
N SER A 301 -5.56 15.56 -15.89
CA SER A 301 -4.91 16.83 -15.61
C SER A 301 -5.27 17.37 -14.23
N LEU A 302 -4.42 18.25 -13.69
CA LEU A 302 -4.70 18.94 -12.43
C LEU A 302 -6.01 19.74 -12.50
N ASP A 303 -6.26 20.39 -13.63
CA ASP A 303 -7.45 21.22 -13.85
C ASP A 303 -8.72 20.36 -13.80
N GLU A 304 -8.73 19.18 -14.41
CA GLU A 304 -9.86 18.24 -14.34
C GLU A 304 -10.11 17.75 -12.91
N VAL A 305 -9.05 17.50 -12.14
CA VAL A 305 -9.19 17.10 -10.73
C VAL A 305 -9.76 18.23 -9.89
N LEU A 306 -9.24 19.46 -10.03
CA LEU A 306 -9.66 20.61 -9.22
C LEU A 306 -11.11 21.03 -9.53
N ASN A 307 -11.52 20.91 -10.78
CA ASN A 307 -12.85 21.31 -11.22
C ASN A 307 -13.86 20.14 -11.25
N ALA A 308 -13.47 18.94 -10.78
CA ALA A 308 -14.28 17.74 -10.79
C ALA A 308 -14.94 17.48 -12.17
N VAL A 309 -14.17 17.63 -13.24
CA VAL A 309 -14.66 17.47 -14.61
C VAL A 309 -15.07 16.02 -14.84
N LYS A 310 -16.31 15.80 -15.25
CA LYS A 310 -16.77 14.48 -15.65
C LYS A 310 -16.11 14.08 -16.96
N ASN A 311 -15.43 12.93 -16.93
CA ASN A 311 -14.89 12.32 -18.14
C ASN A 311 -15.84 11.23 -18.63
N GLU A 312 -16.25 11.27 -19.90
CA GLU A 312 -17.13 10.27 -20.50
C GLU A 312 -16.52 8.86 -20.52
N ARG A 313 -15.19 8.76 -20.41
CA ARG A 313 -14.44 7.50 -20.34
C ARG A 313 -14.15 7.05 -18.89
N GLY A 314 -14.67 7.78 -17.90
CA GLY A 314 -14.58 7.41 -16.50
C GLY A 314 -15.41 6.16 -16.19
N ILE A 315 -14.91 5.32 -15.29
CA ILE A 315 -15.58 4.13 -14.76
C ILE A 315 -16.32 4.46 -13.47
#